data_a286ce5da091e604baf60ea1dfa1d35d
#
_entry.id   a286ce5da091e604baf60ea1dfa1d35d
#
_cell.length_a   1.000
_cell.length_b   1.000
_cell.length_c   1.000
_cell.angle_alpha   90.00
_cell.angle_beta   90.00
_cell.angle_gamma   90.00
#
_symmetry.space_group_name_H-M   'P 1'
#
loop_
_entity.id
_entity.type
_entity.pdbx_description
1 polymer ?
#
loop_
_entity_poly.entity_id
_entity_poly.type
_entity_poly.pdbx_seq_one_letter_code
_entity_poly.pdbx_strand_id
1 'polypeptide(L)'
;MFTTKTYYVIANKNGEFFSYDKMTGGYPYFGKYHESAEHFQTAEKAEEFLLHSNYTTNQFHDTFAKCSVKKVTITETVSET
;
A
#
# COMPACT_ATOMS: atom_id res chain seq x y z
N MET A 1 20.23 3.63 19.63
CA MET A 1 18.87 4.16 19.51
C MET A 1 18.13 3.48 18.37
N PHE A 2 16.86 3.23 18.55
CA PHE A 2 16.00 2.64 17.52
C PHE A 2 14.92 3.63 17.11
N THR A 3 14.62 3.68 15.82
CA THR A 3 13.47 4.40 15.31
C THR A 3 12.53 3.41 14.64
N THR A 4 11.23 3.63 14.82
CA THR A 4 10.20 2.76 14.23
C THR A 4 9.28 3.58 13.37
N LYS A 5 9.06 3.12 12.14
CA LYS A 5 8.08 3.70 11.22
C LYS A 5 6.98 2.70 10.97
N THR A 6 5.76 3.18 10.93
CA THR A 6 4.61 2.34 10.61
C THR A 6 3.81 3.00 9.51
N TYR A 7 3.46 2.24 8.48
CA TYR A 7 2.52 2.68 7.46
C TYR A 7 1.72 1.47 6.98
N TYR A 8 0.74 1.73 6.13
CA TYR A 8 -0.16 0.70 5.64
C TYR A 8 -0.12 0.68 4.12
N VAL A 9 -0.25 -0.51 3.55
CA VAL A 9 -0.25 -0.73 2.11
C VAL A 9 -1.42 -1.64 1.75
N ILE A 10 -1.76 -1.65 0.48
CA ILE A 10 -2.77 -2.56 -0.05
C ILE A 10 -2.04 -3.67 -0.80
N ALA A 11 -2.32 -4.91 -0.44
CA ALA A 11 -1.69 -6.08 -1.03
C ALA A 11 -2.72 -6.96 -1.72
N ASN A 12 -2.32 -7.59 -2.83
CA ASN A 12 -3.15 -8.59 -3.49
C ASN A 12 -2.90 -9.97 -2.87
N LYS A 13 -3.62 -10.98 -3.36
CA LYS A 13 -3.51 -12.34 -2.85
C LYS A 13 -2.15 -12.98 -3.07
N ASN A 14 -1.34 -12.44 -3.98
CA ASN A 14 -0.01 -12.94 -4.28
C ASN A 14 1.08 -12.29 -3.41
N GLY A 15 0.69 -11.40 -2.48
CA GLY A 15 1.64 -10.70 -1.63
C GLY A 15 2.33 -9.53 -2.32
N GLU A 16 1.80 -9.06 -3.42
CA GLU A 16 2.31 -7.89 -4.12
C GLU A 16 1.56 -6.63 -3.67
N PHE A 17 2.25 -5.49 -3.71
CA PHE A 17 1.78 -4.25 -3.09
C PHE A 17 1.37 -3.23 -4.14
N PHE A 18 0.25 -2.57 -3.90
CA PHE A 18 -0.34 -1.60 -4.82
C PHE A 18 0.43 -0.29 -4.87
N SER A 19 0.63 0.21 -6.08
CA SER A 19 1.02 1.59 -6.34
C SER A 19 0.37 2.05 -7.65
N TYR A 20 0.50 3.34 -7.95
CA TYR A 20 0.03 3.89 -9.22
C TYR A 20 1.14 3.78 -10.25
N ASP A 21 0.78 3.29 -11.45
CA ASP A 21 1.72 3.28 -12.57
C ASP A 21 1.67 4.62 -13.28
N LYS A 22 2.70 5.43 -13.06
CA LYS A 22 2.78 6.77 -13.65
C LYS A 22 2.95 6.75 -15.15
N MET A 23 3.50 5.67 -15.70
CA MET A 23 3.71 5.52 -17.14
C MET A 23 2.42 5.30 -17.90
N THR A 24 1.42 4.74 -17.25
CA THR A 24 0.12 4.41 -17.88
C THR A 24 -0.98 5.38 -17.47
N GLY A 25 -0.64 6.49 -16.82
CA GLY A 25 -1.64 7.47 -16.40
C GLY A 25 -2.37 7.12 -15.12
N GLY A 26 -1.76 6.31 -14.26
CA GLY A 26 -2.31 6.02 -12.95
C GLY A 26 -3.06 4.70 -12.85
N TYR A 27 -2.81 3.77 -13.73
CA TYR A 27 -3.34 2.42 -13.59
C TYR A 27 -2.73 1.71 -12.39
N PRO A 28 -3.45 0.76 -11.77
CA PRO A 28 -2.90 0.03 -10.63
C PRO A 28 -1.73 -0.85 -11.06
N TYR A 29 -0.69 -0.82 -10.25
CA TYR A 29 0.49 -1.64 -10.42
C TYR A 29 0.76 -2.38 -9.11
N PHE A 30 1.10 -3.67 -9.20
CA PHE A 30 1.41 -4.48 -8.03
C PHE A 30 2.84 -4.98 -8.13
N GLY A 31 3.66 -4.58 -7.17
CA GLY A 31 5.07 -4.90 -7.14
C GLY A 31 5.46 -5.61 -5.86
N LYS A 32 6.68 -6.14 -5.84
CA LYS A 32 7.18 -6.95 -4.72
C LYS A 32 7.65 -6.13 -3.53
N TYR A 33 7.88 -4.84 -3.71
CA TYR A 33 8.53 -4.01 -2.69
C TYR A 33 7.53 -3.04 -2.09
N HIS A 34 7.29 -3.18 -0.77
CA HIS A 34 6.40 -2.27 -0.06
C HIS A 34 6.92 -0.83 -0.02
N GLU A 35 8.24 -0.65 -0.15
CA GLU A 35 8.86 0.68 -0.16
C GLU A 35 8.39 1.52 -1.33
N SER A 36 8.11 0.90 -2.45
CA SER A 36 7.64 1.57 -3.67
C SER A 36 6.12 1.63 -3.78
N ALA A 37 5.42 1.03 -2.83
CA ALA A 37 3.95 0.98 -2.84
C ALA A 37 3.36 2.31 -2.37
N GLU A 38 2.07 2.49 -2.61
CA GLU A 38 1.33 3.61 -2.05
C GLU A 38 1.21 3.43 -0.54
N HIS A 39 1.68 4.42 0.23
CA HIS A 39 1.69 4.38 1.68
C HIS A 39 0.52 5.15 2.26
N PHE A 40 -0.20 4.53 3.20
CA PHE A 40 -1.28 5.15 3.94
C PHE A 40 -0.84 5.32 5.39
N GLN A 41 -1.14 6.46 6.00
CA GLN A 41 -0.72 6.76 7.37
C GLN A 41 -1.46 5.93 8.41
N THR A 42 -2.71 5.56 8.13
CA THR A 42 -3.53 4.78 9.06
C THR A 42 -4.21 3.64 8.33
N ALA A 43 -4.57 2.58 9.07
CA ALA A 43 -5.36 1.48 8.53
C ALA A 43 -6.70 1.98 8.01
N GLU A 44 -7.31 2.95 8.70
CA GLU A 44 -8.60 3.51 8.31
C GLU A 44 -8.54 4.18 6.95
N LYS A 45 -7.47 4.95 6.67
CA LYS A 45 -7.30 5.59 5.37
C LYS A 45 -7.10 4.58 4.26
N ALA A 46 -6.35 3.51 4.52
CA ALA A 46 -6.15 2.44 3.55
C ALA A 46 -7.45 1.70 3.27
N GLU A 47 -8.22 1.38 4.31
CA GLU A 47 -9.51 0.72 4.17
C GLU A 47 -10.53 1.61 3.47
N GLU A 48 -10.56 2.90 3.78
CA GLU A 48 -11.42 3.87 3.11
C GLU A 48 -11.16 3.88 1.61
N PHE A 49 -9.90 3.91 1.22
CA PHE A 49 -9.52 3.85 -0.19
C PHE A 49 -9.96 2.53 -0.81
N LEU A 50 -9.66 1.40 -0.15
CA LEU A 50 -9.93 0.08 -0.71
C LEU A 50 -11.43 -0.21 -0.83
N LEU A 51 -12.22 0.19 0.17
CA LEU A 51 -13.64 -0.20 0.26
C LEU A 51 -14.61 0.84 -0.29
N HIS A 52 -14.20 2.11 -0.37
CA HIS A 52 -15.13 3.21 -0.67
C HIS A 52 -14.70 4.12 -1.82
N SER A 53 -13.49 3.97 -2.34
CA SER A 53 -13.03 4.77 -3.46
C SER A 53 -13.67 4.29 -4.76
N ASN A 54 -14.07 5.22 -5.62
CA ASN A 54 -14.54 4.87 -6.97
C ASN A 54 -13.46 4.16 -7.78
N TYR A 55 -12.20 4.47 -7.54
CA TYR A 55 -11.06 3.85 -8.19
C TYR A 55 -11.01 2.35 -7.93
N THR A 56 -11.25 1.93 -6.69
CA THR A 56 -11.13 0.53 -6.27
C THR A 56 -12.44 -0.24 -6.34
N THR A 57 -13.58 0.44 -6.22
CA THR A 57 -14.89 -0.23 -6.14
C THR A 57 -15.63 -0.24 -7.47
N ASN A 58 -15.23 0.61 -8.42
CA ASN A 58 -15.88 0.72 -9.71
C ASN A 58 -14.89 0.61 -10.86
N GLN A 59 -13.97 1.59 -10.98
CA GLN A 59 -13.07 1.69 -12.13
C GLN A 59 -12.16 0.47 -12.27
N PHE A 60 -11.58 0.00 -11.18
CA PHE A 60 -10.69 -1.17 -11.15
C PHE A 60 -11.20 -2.22 -10.17
N HIS A 61 -12.50 -2.43 -10.14
CA HIS A 61 -13.16 -3.35 -9.22
C HIS A 61 -12.54 -4.74 -9.21
N ASP A 62 -12.33 -5.34 -10.37
CA ASP A 62 -11.81 -6.70 -10.45
C ASP A 62 -10.37 -6.79 -9.93
N THR A 63 -9.60 -5.74 -10.15
CA THR A 63 -8.20 -5.69 -9.70
C THR A 63 -8.11 -5.68 -8.17
N PHE A 64 -9.01 -4.97 -7.50
CA PHE A 64 -8.96 -4.80 -6.05
C PHE A 64 -9.87 -5.76 -5.27
N ALA A 65 -10.62 -6.63 -5.95
CA ALA A 65 -11.64 -7.46 -5.31
C ALA A 65 -11.11 -8.38 -4.21
N LYS A 66 -9.84 -8.81 -4.31
CA LYS A 66 -9.22 -9.71 -3.33
C LYS A 66 -8.02 -9.08 -2.64
N CYS A 67 -7.95 -7.77 -2.67
CA CYS A 67 -6.88 -7.05 -1.97
C CYS A 67 -7.24 -6.83 -0.51
N SER A 68 -6.23 -6.64 0.31
CA SER A 68 -6.40 -6.37 1.73
C SER A 68 -5.38 -5.36 2.20
N VAL A 69 -5.66 -4.72 3.34
CA VAL A 69 -4.76 -3.77 3.97
C VAL A 69 -3.74 -4.54 4.80
N LYS A 70 -2.47 -4.18 4.66
CA LYS A 70 -1.36 -4.75 5.43
C LYS A 70 -0.61 -3.66 6.15
N LYS A 71 -0.22 -3.95 7.39
CA LYS A 71 0.60 -3.06 8.22
C LYS A 71 2.07 -3.33 7.95
N VAL A 72 2.84 -2.28 7.71
CA VAL A 72 4.30 -2.37 7.56
C VAL A 72 4.94 -1.65 8.74
N THR A 73 5.82 -2.34 9.44
CA THR A 73 6.59 -1.76 10.54
C THR A 73 8.06 -1.91 10.21
N ILE A 74 8.78 -0.79 10.22
CA ILE A 74 10.21 -0.76 9.94
C ILE A 74 10.91 -0.27 11.21
N THR A 75 11.88 -1.04 11.69
CA THR A 75 12.72 -0.66 12.82
C THR A 75 14.14 -0.41 12.32
N GLU A 76 14.65 0.79 12.56
CA GLU A 76 15.99 1.18 12.16
C GLU A 76 16.85 1.43 13.38
N THR A 77 18.11 0.97 13.33
CA THR A 77 19.10 1.26 14.35
C THR A 77 19.87 2.51 13.95
N VAL A 78 19.92 3.49 14.86
CA VAL A 78 20.66 4.73 14.64
C VAL A 78 21.95 4.67 15.44
N SER A 79 23.07 4.86 14.73
CA SER A 79 24.40 4.91 15.35
C SER A 79 24.71 6.33 15.83
N GLU A 80 25.37 6.45 16.96
CA GLU A 80 25.75 7.74 17.56
C GLU A 80 27.17 8.19 17.21
N THR A 81 27.77 7.68 16.22
CA THR A 81 29.12 8.11 15.85
C THR A 81 29.13 9.38 15.00
#